data_1ad55ec353427e7c7f627420bff1bd7a
#
_entry.id   1ad55ec353427e7c7f627420bff1bd7a
#
_cell.length_a   1.000
_cell.length_b   1.000
_cell.length_c   1.000
_cell.angle_alpha   90.00
_cell.angle_beta   90.00
_cell.angle_gamma   90.00
#
_symmetry.space_group_name_H-M   'P 1'
#
loop_
_entity.id
_entity.type
_entity.pdbx_description
1 polymer ?
#
loop_
_entity_poly.entity_id
_entity_poly.type
_entity_poly.pdbx_seq_one_letter_code
_entity_poly.pdbx_strand_id
1 'polypeptide(L)'
;FFYKGFEFGPGITGGWGESGAALPWSEFMATNLNATPDPDNLINTSIPWHIFLLFSIIVVSIAAGSWIERIRGSALCILSVILGSVFWVIAAAWGWSESGWLVELVGYHDPFAGGVIHCLVGGFALGVLLPLGPRLGKQREIFDVRKTIHNPWMLTLGMLMIYAGFLSFYFAAQIPLIKTFDSGNVIITTNIYGAPTTMYGTTFNYFLSLAGGMMMGFILSRGNLFWILGGGLAGLVSTSAGNDLYHPLQAFLISVFVVWLVFRAHHWIERRFRIDDITGVTA
;
A
#
# COMPACT_ATOMS: atom_id res chain seq x y z
N PHE A 1 17.77 5.52 -17.85
CA PHE A 1 17.15 5.69 -16.51
C PHE A 1 15.74 5.14 -16.48
N PHE A 2 14.86 5.61 -17.35
CA PHE A 2 13.47 5.10 -17.38
C PHE A 2 13.43 3.61 -17.67
N TYR A 3 14.21 3.16 -18.62
CA TYR A 3 14.27 1.77 -19.03
C TYR A 3 14.56 0.82 -17.87
N LYS A 4 15.68 0.99 -17.20
CA LYS A 4 16.06 0.17 -16.04
C LYS A 4 15.20 0.43 -14.80
N GLY A 5 14.77 1.67 -14.61
CA GLY A 5 13.91 2.03 -13.49
C GLY A 5 12.50 1.46 -13.55
N PHE A 6 12.04 1.00 -14.71
CA PHE A 6 10.74 0.34 -14.90
C PHE A 6 10.86 -1.18 -15.02
N GLU A 7 12.03 -1.74 -14.90
CA GLU A 7 12.27 -3.16 -14.95
C GLU A 7 11.98 -3.78 -13.57
N PHE A 8 10.87 -4.49 -13.48
CA PHE A 8 10.45 -5.21 -12.29
C PHE A 8 10.79 -6.70 -12.35
N GLY A 9 11.93 -7.02 -12.95
CA GLY A 9 12.27 -8.38 -13.26
C GLY A 9 11.60 -8.89 -14.54
N PRO A 10 11.97 -10.10 -14.97
CA PRO A 10 11.71 -10.59 -16.33
C PRO A 10 10.24 -10.75 -16.73
N GLY A 11 9.31 -10.40 -15.93
CA GLY A 11 7.90 -10.59 -16.25
C GLY A 11 7.00 -9.38 -16.22
N ILE A 12 7.39 -8.31 -15.59
CA ILE A 12 6.47 -7.18 -15.35
C ILE A 12 6.57 -6.13 -16.44
N THR A 13 7.76 -5.84 -16.89
CA THR A 13 7.99 -4.93 -18.00
C THR A 13 8.04 -5.64 -19.34
N GLY A 14 7.83 -6.95 -19.33
CA GLY A 14 7.91 -7.76 -20.55
C GLY A 14 9.30 -7.78 -21.15
N GLY A 15 10.36 -7.62 -20.32
CA GLY A 15 11.72 -7.65 -20.80
C GLY A 15 11.95 -6.61 -21.90
N TRP A 16 11.63 -5.38 -21.61
CA TRP A 16 11.81 -4.26 -22.52
C TRP A 16 13.20 -4.12 -23.12
N GLY A 17 13.97 -5.12 -23.12
CA GLY A 17 15.29 -4.97 -23.68
C GLY A 17 16.04 -6.22 -24.06
N GLU A 18 15.83 -7.31 -23.43
CA GLU A 18 16.75 -8.43 -23.64
C GLU A 18 16.17 -9.53 -24.53
N SER A 19 14.86 -9.65 -24.66
CA SER A 19 14.26 -10.76 -25.40
C SER A 19 13.20 -10.37 -26.43
N GLY A 20 13.10 -9.09 -26.75
CA GLY A 20 12.00 -8.63 -27.62
C GLY A 20 10.63 -8.81 -26.97
N ALA A 21 10.61 -9.01 -25.68
CA ALA A 21 9.38 -9.19 -24.96
C ALA A 21 8.63 -7.86 -24.92
N ALA A 22 7.45 -7.97 -25.23
CA ALA A 22 6.56 -6.91 -25.55
C ALA A 22 6.04 -6.20 -24.31
N LEU A 23 5.57 -5.00 -24.51
CA LEU A 23 4.81 -4.23 -23.54
C LEU A 23 3.67 -5.05 -22.94
N PRO A 24 3.25 -4.78 -21.68
CA PRO A 24 2.21 -5.56 -21.00
C PRO A 24 0.87 -5.68 -21.75
N TRP A 25 0.60 -4.79 -22.67
CA TRP A 25 -0.61 -4.79 -23.52
C TRP A 25 -0.41 -5.36 -24.92
N SER A 26 0.70 -5.99 -25.17
CA SER A 26 1.04 -6.49 -26.50
C SER A 26 0.61 -7.96 -26.70
N GLU A 27 0.75 -8.44 -27.93
CA GLU A 27 0.47 -9.82 -28.31
C GLU A 27 1.21 -10.86 -27.46
N PHE A 28 2.35 -10.50 -26.90
CA PHE A 28 3.10 -11.38 -26.00
C PHE A 28 2.29 -11.74 -24.75
N MET A 29 1.60 -10.78 -24.14
CA MET A 29 0.70 -11.05 -23.02
C MET A 29 -0.50 -11.89 -23.43
N ALA A 30 -1.10 -11.59 -24.59
CA ALA A 30 -2.20 -12.37 -25.12
C ALA A 30 -1.75 -13.79 -25.49
N THR A 31 -0.58 -13.93 -26.07
CA THR A 31 -0.01 -15.24 -26.48
C THR A 31 0.34 -16.09 -25.25
N ASN A 32 0.88 -15.49 -24.21
CA ASN A 32 1.20 -16.21 -22.96
C ASN A 32 -0.05 -16.63 -22.18
N LEU A 33 -1.13 -15.88 -22.28
CA LEU A 33 -2.42 -16.29 -21.70
C LEU A 33 -3.05 -17.49 -22.42
N ASN A 34 -2.70 -17.70 -23.70
CA ASN A 34 -3.21 -18.77 -24.54
C ASN A 34 -2.22 -19.91 -24.78
N ALA A 35 -0.95 -19.74 -24.43
CA ALA A 35 0.05 -20.80 -24.55
C ALA A 35 -0.19 -21.89 -23.50
N THR A 36 0.15 -23.12 -23.85
CA THR A 36 0.26 -24.21 -22.87
C THR A 36 1.09 -23.72 -21.68
N PRO A 37 0.56 -23.80 -20.48
CA PRO A 37 1.22 -23.20 -19.32
C PRO A 37 2.59 -23.82 -19.11
N ASP A 38 3.63 -23.06 -19.36
CA ASP A 38 4.90 -23.30 -18.73
C ASP A 38 4.72 -22.85 -17.26
N PRO A 39 4.73 -23.78 -16.30
CA PRO A 39 4.48 -23.44 -14.91
C PRO A 39 5.44 -22.36 -14.39
N ASP A 40 6.68 -22.35 -14.89
CA ASP A 40 7.68 -21.37 -14.48
C ASP A 40 7.40 -19.97 -15.06
N ASN A 41 6.86 -19.89 -16.27
CA ASN A 41 6.49 -18.63 -16.89
C ASN A 41 5.16 -18.05 -16.36
N LEU A 42 4.19 -18.87 -16.00
CA LEU A 42 2.91 -18.41 -15.45
C LEU A 42 3.09 -17.81 -14.05
N ILE A 43 3.91 -18.45 -13.21
CA ILE A 43 4.17 -17.97 -11.85
C ILE A 43 5.03 -16.71 -11.91
N ASN A 44 6.01 -16.65 -12.81
CA ASN A 44 6.95 -15.54 -12.86
C ASN A 44 6.43 -14.29 -13.59
N THR A 45 5.41 -14.40 -14.42
CA THR A 45 4.94 -13.28 -15.26
C THR A 45 3.51 -12.84 -14.98
N SER A 46 2.58 -13.77 -14.90
CA SER A 46 1.15 -13.43 -14.86
C SER A 46 0.70 -12.95 -13.49
N ILE A 47 1.10 -13.62 -12.42
CA ILE A 47 0.67 -13.26 -11.05
C ILE A 47 1.25 -11.90 -10.62
N PRO A 48 2.56 -11.65 -10.72
CA PRO A 48 3.13 -10.35 -10.45
C PRO A 48 2.45 -9.24 -11.27
N TRP A 49 2.23 -9.44 -12.56
CA TRP A 49 1.59 -8.44 -13.39
C TRP A 49 0.18 -8.06 -12.89
N HIS A 50 -0.65 -9.05 -12.53
CA HIS A 50 -1.98 -8.78 -11.98
C HIS A 50 -1.92 -8.05 -10.65
N ILE A 51 -0.97 -8.40 -9.78
CA ILE A 51 -0.75 -7.71 -8.50
C ILE A 51 -0.40 -6.24 -8.76
N PHE A 52 0.50 -5.96 -9.69
CA PHE A 52 0.88 -4.58 -10.01
C PHE A 52 -0.26 -3.79 -10.67
N LEU A 53 -1.09 -4.42 -11.50
CA LEU A 53 -2.30 -3.80 -12.00
C LEU A 53 -3.25 -3.42 -10.86
N LEU A 54 -3.45 -4.31 -9.89
CA LEU A 54 -4.28 -4.04 -8.72
C LEU A 54 -3.71 -2.90 -7.87
N PHE A 55 -2.39 -2.77 -7.75
CA PHE A 55 -1.77 -1.64 -7.06
C PHE A 55 -2.03 -0.31 -7.77
N SER A 56 -2.02 -0.27 -9.08
CA SER A 56 -2.43 0.93 -9.84
C SER A 56 -3.87 1.37 -9.49
N ILE A 57 -4.77 0.42 -9.29
CA ILE A 57 -6.15 0.69 -8.87
C ILE A 57 -6.22 1.13 -7.41
N ILE A 58 -5.46 0.48 -6.52
CA ILE A 58 -5.45 0.77 -5.08
C ILE A 58 -4.95 2.18 -4.80
N VAL A 59 -3.84 2.63 -5.41
CA VAL A 59 -3.30 3.98 -5.17
C VAL A 59 -4.31 5.06 -5.53
N VAL A 60 -5.06 4.86 -6.62
CA VAL A 60 -6.12 5.78 -7.04
C VAL A 60 -7.28 5.76 -6.06
N SER A 61 -7.71 4.57 -5.64
CA SER A 61 -8.86 4.41 -4.73
C SER A 61 -8.60 5.06 -3.37
N ILE A 62 -7.39 4.89 -2.82
CA ILE A 62 -6.99 5.50 -1.55
C ILE A 62 -6.98 7.02 -1.68
N ALA A 63 -6.32 7.56 -2.70
CA ALA A 63 -6.22 9.00 -2.92
C ALA A 63 -7.59 9.65 -3.15
N ALA A 64 -8.45 9.03 -3.97
CA ALA A 64 -9.78 9.53 -4.30
C ALA A 64 -10.65 9.73 -3.06
N GLY A 65 -10.50 8.88 -2.04
CA GLY A 65 -11.20 9.02 -0.78
C GLY A 65 -10.97 10.35 -0.07
N SER A 66 -9.79 10.94 -0.20
CA SER A 66 -9.46 12.23 0.41
C SER A 66 -10.08 13.44 -0.30
N TRP A 67 -10.39 13.32 -1.60
CA TRP A 67 -10.86 14.44 -2.47
C TRP A 67 -12.35 14.39 -2.78
N ILE A 68 -13.01 13.30 -2.42
CA ILE A 68 -14.44 13.09 -2.72
C ILE A 68 -15.26 14.30 -2.29
N GLU A 69 -16.35 14.58 -3.00
CA GLU A 69 -17.25 15.73 -2.82
C GLU A 69 -16.70 17.12 -3.24
N ARG A 70 -15.41 17.25 -3.57
CA ARG A 70 -14.79 18.55 -3.89
C ARG A 70 -14.22 18.65 -5.29
N ILE A 71 -13.94 17.52 -5.90
CA ILE A 71 -13.29 17.45 -7.21
C ILE A 71 -14.32 17.21 -8.31
N ARG A 72 -14.12 17.84 -9.47
CA ARG A 72 -14.92 17.54 -10.66
C ARG A 72 -14.54 16.17 -11.21
N GLY A 73 -15.53 15.41 -11.73
CA GLY A 73 -15.30 14.06 -12.27
C GLY A 73 -14.19 13.98 -13.32
N SER A 74 -14.11 14.98 -14.21
CA SER A 74 -13.03 15.05 -15.22
C SER A 74 -11.63 15.21 -14.59
N ALA A 75 -11.51 16.06 -13.58
CA ALA A 75 -10.26 16.23 -12.86
C ALA A 75 -9.89 14.98 -12.06
N LEU A 76 -10.87 14.30 -11.45
CA LEU A 76 -10.67 13.01 -10.81
C LEU A 76 -10.10 11.99 -11.80
N CYS A 77 -10.67 11.86 -13.00
CA CYS A 77 -10.17 10.94 -14.03
C CYS A 77 -8.71 11.28 -14.43
N ILE A 78 -8.39 12.55 -14.66
CA ILE A 78 -7.03 12.97 -15.04
C ILE A 78 -6.03 12.65 -13.93
N LEU A 79 -6.34 13.02 -12.68
CA LEU A 79 -5.47 12.75 -11.54
C LEU A 79 -5.31 11.24 -11.29
N SER A 80 -6.36 10.45 -11.51
CA SER A 80 -6.31 8.99 -11.41
C SER A 80 -5.34 8.39 -12.42
N VAL A 81 -5.39 8.84 -13.68
CA VAL A 81 -4.47 8.38 -14.71
C VAL A 81 -3.03 8.79 -14.37
N ILE A 82 -2.82 10.03 -13.96
CA ILE A 82 -1.48 10.51 -13.59
C ILE A 82 -0.93 9.74 -12.39
N LEU A 83 -1.71 9.55 -11.34
CA LEU A 83 -1.26 8.83 -10.15
C LEU A 83 -1.01 7.34 -10.45
N GLY A 84 -1.97 6.64 -11.06
CA GLY A 84 -1.89 5.21 -11.27
C GLY A 84 -0.93 4.77 -12.39
N SER A 85 -0.72 5.62 -13.41
CA SER A 85 0.12 5.25 -14.57
C SER A 85 1.51 5.87 -14.55
N VAL A 86 1.72 6.97 -13.83
CA VAL A 86 3.00 7.68 -13.83
C VAL A 86 3.65 7.65 -12.45
N PHE A 87 3.06 8.29 -11.47
CA PHE A 87 3.71 8.45 -10.17
C PHE A 87 3.91 7.13 -9.44
N TRP A 88 2.89 6.26 -9.43
CA TRP A 88 3.02 4.96 -8.80
C TRP A 88 4.05 4.09 -9.51
N VAL A 89 4.05 4.05 -10.83
CA VAL A 89 5.02 3.25 -11.61
C VAL A 89 6.44 3.71 -11.35
N ILE A 90 6.68 5.02 -11.26
CA ILE A 90 8.00 5.58 -10.92
C ILE A 90 8.40 5.17 -9.49
N ALA A 91 7.50 5.31 -8.51
CA ALA A 91 7.79 4.96 -7.12
C ALA A 91 8.10 3.47 -6.97
N ALA A 92 7.33 2.61 -7.64
CA ALA A 92 7.55 1.18 -7.66
C ALA A 92 8.88 0.81 -8.34
N ALA A 93 9.21 1.45 -9.46
CA ALA A 93 10.49 1.27 -10.14
C ALA A 93 11.68 1.65 -9.25
N TRP A 94 11.55 2.69 -8.46
CA TRP A 94 12.62 3.13 -7.56
C TRP A 94 12.77 2.28 -6.30
N GLY A 95 11.65 1.79 -5.74
CA GLY A 95 11.63 1.13 -4.44
C GLY A 95 11.49 -0.40 -4.50
N TRP A 96 11.08 -0.96 -5.65
CA TRP A 96 10.87 -2.41 -5.80
C TRP A 96 11.71 -3.06 -6.89
N SER A 97 12.26 -2.29 -7.83
CA SER A 97 13.19 -2.85 -8.82
C SER A 97 14.57 -3.05 -8.22
N GLU A 98 15.21 -4.17 -8.52
CA GLU A 98 16.62 -4.43 -8.16
C GLU A 98 17.56 -3.33 -8.68
N SER A 99 17.24 -2.75 -9.83
CA SER A 99 17.95 -1.62 -10.42
C SER A 99 17.43 -0.25 -9.95
N GLY A 100 16.48 -0.23 -9.03
CA GLY A 100 15.93 1.00 -8.47
C GLY A 100 16.94 1.68 -7.55
N TRP A 101 17.12 2.98 -7.72
CA TRP A 101 18.14 3.71 -6.96
C TRP A 101 17.90 3.69 -5.44
N LEU A 102 16.65 3.60 -4.99
CA LEU A 102 16.35 3.45 -3.56
C LEU A 102 16.85 2.10 -3.03
N VAL A 103 16.68 1.02 -3.80
CA VAL A 103 17.13 -0.31 -3.42
C VAL A 103 18.66 -0.40 -3.50
N GLU A 104 19.22 0.01 -4.65
CA GLU A 104 20.65 -0.16 -4.93
C GLU A 104 21.54 0.75 -4.09
N LEU A 105 21.18 2.04 -3.93
CA LEU A 105 22.04 3.01 -3.24
C LEU A 105 21.70 3.20 -1.77
N VAL A 106 20.45 3.00 -1.36
CA VAL A 106 20.00 3.28 0.02
C VAL A 106 19.69 2.00 0.78
N GLY A 107 19.55 0.86 0.09
CA GLY A 107 19.12 -0.40 0.71
C GLY A 107 17.67 -0.36 1.17
N TYR A 108 16.83 0.36 0.44
CA TYR A 108 15.42 0.49 0.76
C TYR A 108 14.70 -0.87 0.73
N HIS A 109 13.94 -1.15 1.77
CA HIS A 109 13.22 -2.40 1.96
C HIS A 109 11.74 -2.10 2.28
N ASP A 110 10.84 -2.52 1.40
CA ASP A 110 9.39 -2.28 1.56
C ASP A 110 8.57 -3.40 0.89
N PRO A 111 8.58 -4.61 1.45
CA PRO A 111 7.92 -5.76 0.83
C PRO A 111 6.39 -5.65 0.78
N PHE A 112 5.80 -4.87 1.67
CA PHE A 112 4.34 -4.76 1.79
C PHE A 112 3.82 -3.34 1.56
N ALA A 113 4.55 -2.55 0.77
CA ALA A 113 4.08 -1.31 0.14
C ALA A 113 3.82 -0.12 1.09
N GLY A 114 4.48 -0.06 2.25
CA GLY A 114 4.35 1.07 3.17
C GLY A 114 4.76 2.39 2.53
N GLY A 115 5.92 2.44 1.88
CA GLY A 115 6.43 3.61 1.21
C GLY A 115 5.99 3.75 -0.24
N VAL A 116 6.17 2.69 -1.03
CA VAL A 116 5.92 2.70 -2.48
C VAL A 116 4.46 3.01 -2.82
N ILE A 117 3.52 2.60 -1.98
CA ILE A 117 2.09 2.89 -2.15
C ILE A 117 1.64 3.96 -1.17
N HIS A 118 1.69 3.70 0.13
CA HIS A 118 0.99 4.55 1.10
C HIS A 118 1.64 5.92 1.27
N CYS A 119 2.96 6.00 1.37
CA CYS A 119 3.65 7.29 1.46
C CYS A 119 3.50 8.12 0.18
N LEU A 120 3.60 7.47 -0.99
CA LEU A 120 3.36 8.11 -2.28
C LEU A 120 1.95 8.70 -2.34
N VAL A 121 0.94 7.90 -2.01
CA VAL A 121 -0.48 8.31 -2.07
C VAL A 121 -0.77 9.43 -1.08
N GLY A 122 -0.23 9.33 0.14
CA GLY A 122 -0.36 10.38 1.14
C GLY A 122 0.20 11.72 0.69
N GLY A 123 1.40 11.71 0.12
CA GLY A 123 2.03 12.91 -0.44
C GLY A 123 1.28 13.49 -1.63
N PHE A 124 0.83 12.64 -2.55
CA PHE A 124 0.03 13.07 -3.70
C PHE A 124 -1.33 13.64 -3.27
N ALA A 125 -2.01 12.97 -2.34
CA ALA A 125 -3.28 13.44 -1.77
C ALA A 125 -3.12 14.80 -1.09
N LEU A 126 -2.06 14.99 -0.30
CA LEU A 126 -1.75 16.28 0.31
C LEU A 126 -1.57 17.38 -0.73
N GLY A 127 -0.79 17.10 -1.80
CA GLY A 127 -0.59 18.05 -2.89
C GLY A 127 -1.87 18.51 -3.56
N VAL A 128 -2.85 17.61 -3.72
CA VAL A 128 -4.17 17.92 -4.29
C VAL A 128 -5.06 18.65 -3.28
N LEU A 129 -5.01 18.28 -2.00
CA LEU A 129 -5.83 18.88 -0.95
C LEU A 129 -5.47 20.34 -0.65
N LEU A 130 -4.20 20.71 -0.79
CA LEU A 130 -3.74 22.08 -0.54
C LEU A 130 -4.50 23.14 -1.35
N PRO A 131 -4.64 23.01 -2.68
CA PRO A 131 -5.43 23.95 -3.48
C PRO A 131 -6.95 23.76 -3.35
N LEU A 132 -7.43 22.55 -3.01
CA LEU A 132 -8.87 22.29 -2.87
C LEU A 132 -9.47 22.90 -1.59
N GLY A 133 -8.69 22.96 -0.54
CA GLY A 133 -9.17 23.44 0.76
C GLY A 133 -10.23 22.54 1.43
N PRO A 134 -10.91 23.04 2.49
CA PRO A 134 -11.93 22.27 3.20
C PRO A 134 -13.27 22.27 2.47
N ARG A 135 -14.11 21.28 2.78
CA ARG A 135 -15.50 21.22 2.30
C ARG A 135 -16.32 22.40 2.83
N LEU A 136 -17.35 22.79 2.07
CA LEU A 136 -18.29 23.83 2.50
C LEU A 136 -18.97 23.42 3.82
N GLY A 137 -18.97 24.32 4.78
CA GLY A 137 -19.57 24.09 6.10
C GLY A 137 -18.63 23.49 7.15
N LYS A 138 -17.48 22.92 6.77
CA LYS A 138 -16.57 22.28 7.72
C LYS A 138 -15.62 23.22 8.45
N GLN A 139 -15.55 24.49 8.10
CA GLN A 139 -14.67 25.46 8.79
C GLN A 139 -14.93 25.59 10.29
N ARG A 140 -16.13 25.19 10.77
CA ARG A 140 -16.48 25.19 12.20
C ARG A 140 -16.11 23.88 12.91
N GLU A 141 -15.92 22.77 12.18
CA GLU A 141 -15.71 21.41 12.73
C GLU A 141 -14.24 20.96 12.70
N ILE A 142 -13.32 21.75 12.16
CA ILE A 142 -11.89 21.40 12.06
C ILE A 142 -11.27 21.10 13.45
N PHE A 143 -11.94 21.47 14.52
CA PHE A 143 -11.47 21.26 15.88
C PHE A 143 -12.10 20.05 16.58
N ASP A 144 -13.07 19.37 15.94
CA ASP A 144 -13.68 18.19 16.56
C ASP A 144 -12.89 16.92 16.20
N VAL A 145 -12.38 16.28 17.25
CA VAL A 145 -11.69 14.98 17.15
C VAL A 145 -12.65 13.85 16.73
N ARG A 146 -13.96 14.07 16.89
CA ARG A 146 -14.99 13.09 16.56
C ARG A 146 -15.43 13.25 15.12
N LYS A 147 -14.90 12.42 14.24
CA LYS A 147 -15.45 12.33 12.89
C LYS A 147 -16.85 11.72 12.95
N THR A 148 -17.81 12.45 12.39
CA THR A 148 -19.19 11.97 12.28
C THR A 148 -19.24 10.87 11.22
N ILE A 149 -19.69 9.69 11.62
CA ILE A 149 -19.81 8.52 10.73
C ILE A 149 -21.25 8.45 10.25
N HIS A 150 -21.44 8.55 8.94
CA HIS A 150 -22.78 8.48 8.35
C HIS A 150 -23.41 7.09 8.55
N ASN A 151 -22.64 6.03 8.27
CA ASN A 151 -23.09 4.65 8.46
C ASN A 151 -21.96 3.79 9.06
N PRO A 152 -22.03 3.48 10.36
CA PRO A 152 -20.98 2.70 11.04
C PRO A 152 -20.89 1.26 10.53
N TRP A 153 -21.99 0.66 10.07
CA TRP A 153 -21.97 -0.70 9.53
C TRP A 153 -21.23 -0.77 8.20
N MET A 154 -21.47 0.19 7.31
CA MET A 154 -20.77 0.27 6.03
C MET A 154 -19.27 0.54 6.22
N LEU A 155 -18.92 1.42 7.16
CA LEU A 155 -17.53 1.67 7.51
C LEU A 155 -16.86 0.39 8.03
N THR A 156 -17.51 -0.29 8.96
CA THR A 156 -16.96 -1.53 9.54
C THR A 156 -16.78 -2.62 8.49
N LEU A 157 -17.81 -2.83 7.65
CA LEU A 157 -17.73 -3.82 6.58
C LEU A 157 -16.59 -3.49 5.60
N GLY A 158 -16.49 -2.24 5.15
CA GLY A 158 -15.42 -1.81 4.25
C GLY A 158 -14.03 -2.02 4.86
N MET A 159 -13.85 -1.68 6.13
CA MET A 159 -12.57 -1.89 6.82
C MET A 159 -12.23 -3.37 7.03
N LEU A 160 -13.21 -4.21 7.32
CA LEU A 160 -12.98 -5.67 7.41
C LEU A 160 -12.58 -6.25 6.05
N MET A 161 -13.18 -5.80 4.96
CA MET A 161 -12.78 -6.19 3.60
C MET A 161 -11.33 -5.73 3.30
N ILE A 162 -10.96 -4.51 3.69
CA ILE A 162 -9.59 -4.01 3.55
C ILE A 162 -8.61 -4.89 4.35
N TYR A 163 -8.91 -5.19 5.61
CA TYR A 163 -8.03 -6.04 6.43
C TYR A 163 -7.87 -7.44 5.82
N ALA A 164 -8.95 -8.07 5.37
CA ALA A 164 -8.86 -9.36 4.69
C ALA A 164 -8.03 -9.29 3.40
N GLY A 165 -8.21 -8.22 2.61
CA GLY A 165 -7.44 -7.98 1.40
C GLY A 165 -5.95 -7.76 1.68
N PHE A 166 -5.62 -6.99 2.70
CA PHE A 166 -4.24 -6.79 3.15
C PHE A 166 -3.57 -8.09 3.58
N LEU A 167 -4.27 -8.93 4.35
CA LEU A 167 -3.73 -10.24 4.75
C LEU A 167 -3.45 -11.11 3.54
N SER A 168 -4.38 -11.14 2.58
CA SER A 168 -4.21 -11.88 1.32
C SER A 168 -3.04 -11.33 0.50
N PHE A 169 -2.86 -10.02 0.48
CA PHE A 169 -1.72 -9.36 -0.17
C PHE A 169 -0.38 -9.75 0.50
N TYR A 170 -0.32 -9.77 1.82
CA TYR A 170 0.87 -10.21 2.55
C TYR A 170 1.25 -11.65 2.18
N PHE A 171 0.28 -12.54 2.01
CA PHE A 171 0.53 -13.88 1.53
C PHE A 171 1.00 -13.90 0.07
N ALA A 172 0.35 -13.16 -0.80
CA ALA A 172 0.70 -13.11 -2.20
C ALA A 172 2.13 -12.58 -2.43
N ALA A 173 2.57 -11.61 -1.64
CA ALA A 173 3.92 -11.07 -1.69
C ALA A 173 5.00 -12.08 -1.26
N GLN A 174 4.62 -13.17 -0.57
CA GLN A 174 5.53 -14.22 -0.11
C GLN A 174 5.53 -15.48 -0.98
N ILE A 175 4.44 -15.74 -1.72
CA ILE A 175 4.27 -16.95 -2.54
C ILE A 175 5.39 -17.18 -3.59
N PRO A 176 5.92 -16.16 -4.29
CA PRO A 176 6.86 -16.38 -5.39
C PRO A 176 8.14 -17.09 -5.00
N LEU A 177 8.37 -17.30 -3.73
CA LEU A 177 9.71 -17.66 -3.25
C LEU A 177 9.69 -18.79 -2.22
N ILE A 178 8.77 -19.74 -2.38
CA ILE A 178 8.78 -21.01 -1.63
C ILE A 178 9.96 -21.83 -2.10
N LYS A 179 11.00 -21.93 -1.30
CA LYS A 179 12.09 -22.89 -1.50
C LYS A 179 11.86 -24.09 -0.61
N THR A 180 11.77 -25.27 -1.22
CA THR A 180 11.76 -26.54 -0.50
C THR A 180 13.21 -26.94 -0.25
N PHE A 181 13.59 -27.10 1.00
CA PHE A 181 14.91 -27.64 1.34
C PHE A 181 14.79 -29.15 1.54
N ASP A 182 15.88 -29.91 1.26
CA ASP A 182 15.96 -31.37 1.31
C ASP A 182 15.62 -32.00 2.68
N SER A 183 15.45 -31.20 3.70
CA SER A 183 15.07 -31.64 5.06
C SER A 183 13.55 -31.74 5.30
N GLY A 184 12.72 -31.53 4.28
CA GLY A 184 11.25 -31.53 4.44
C GLY A 184 10.70 -30.31 5.17
N ASN A 185 11.50 -29.38 5.62
CA ASN A 185 11.07 -28.12 6.19
C ASN A 185 10.84 -27.12 5.06
N VAL A 186 9.59 -26.71 4.89
CA VAL A 186 9.25 -25.62 3.99
C VAL A 186 9.63 -24.31 4.67
N ILE A 187 10.76 -23.76 4.32
CA ILE A 187 11.09 -22.40 4.68
C ILE A 187 10.56 -21.52 3.55
N ILE A 188 9.54 -20.78 3.84
CA ILE A 188 9.07 -19.73 2.94
C ILE A 188 10.08 -18.61 3.06
N THR A 189 10.96 -18.57 2.09
CA THR A 189 11.80 -17.41 1.92
C THR A 189 11.10 -16.55 0.92
N THR A 190 10.55 -15.42 1.39
CA THR A 190 10.79 -14.31 0.57
C THR A 190 9.66 -13.30 0.52
N ASN A 191 10.07 -12.22 0.70
CA ASN A 191 9.62 -10.99 0.09
C ASN A 191 10.34 -10.82 -1.27
N ILE A 192 9.99 -9.77 -1.97
CA ILE A 192 10.61 -9.36 -3.24
C ILE A 192 12.14 -9.15 -3.15
N TYR A 193 12.72 -9.14 -1.96
CA TYR A 193 14.16 -8.96 -1.70
C TYR A 193 14.89 -10.26 -1.32
N GLY A 194 14.23 -11.40 -1.38
CA GLY A 194 14.85 -12.69 -1.04
C GLY A 194 15.20 -12.88 0.43
N ALA A 195 14.71 -12.02 1.33
CA ALA A 195 14.95 -12.17 2.76
C ALA A 195 14.18 -13.36 3.34
N PRO A 196 14.80 -14.20 4.17
CA PRO A 196 14.14 -15.34 4.77
C PRO A 196 13.07 -14.85 5.76
N THR A 197 11.87 -15.33 5.57
CA THR A 197 10.72 -15.06 6.44
C THR A 197 9.82 -16.28 6.54
N THR A 198 8.90 -16.28 7.48
CA THR A 198 7.89 -17.33 7.58
C THR A 198 6.51 -16.72 7.50
N MET A 199 5.58 -17.39 6.80
CA MET A 199 4.18 -16.93 6.75
C MET A 199 3.57 -16.78 8.14
N TYR A 200 3.93 -17.65 9.07
CA TYR A 200 3.45 -17.58 10.46
C TYR A 200 3.93 -16.30 11.15
N GLY A 201 5.22 -15.97 11.03
CA GLY A 201 5.81 -14.76 11.62
C GLY A 201 5.15 -13.50 11.05
N THR A 202 5.06 -13.41 9.74
CA THR A 202 4.41 -12.28 9.07
C THR A 202 2.94 -12.14 9.43
N THR A 203 2.21 -13.26 9.49
CA THR A 203 0.80 -13.26 9.90
C THR A 203 0.63 -12.81 11.35
N PHE A 204 1.50 -13.29 12.24
CA PHE A 204 1.45 -12.91 13.64
C PHE A 204 1.76 -11.41 13.82
N ASN A 205 2.78 -10.92 13.16
CA ASN A 205 3.11 -9.49 13.13
C ASN A 205 1.97 -8.65 12.55
N TYR A 206 1.30 -9.13 11.51
CA TYR A 206 0.12 -8.49 10.94
C TYR A 206 -0.97 -8.26 12.00
N PHE A 207 -1.38 -9.32 12.71
CA PHE A 207 -2.42 -9.21 13.74
C PHE A 207 -2.00 -8.36 14.93
N LEU A 208 -0.74 -8.41 15.33
CA LEU A 208 -0.24 -7.57 16.42
C LEU A 208 -0.18 -6.09 16.02
N SER A 209 0.21 -5.79 14.80
CA SER A 209 0.18 -4.42 14.27
C SER A 209 -1.24 -3.87 14.16
N LEU A 210 -2.16 -4.70 13.69
CA LEU A 210 -3.58 -4.36 13.65
C LEU A 210 -4.12 -4.06 15.06
N ALA A 211 -3.87 -4.96 16.00
CA ALA A 211 -4.35 -4.82 17.37
C ALA A 211 -3.74 -3.60 18.08
N GLY A 212 -2.44 -3.38 17.95
CA GLY A 212 -1.75 -2.22 18.52
C GLY A 212 -2.29 -0.90 17.97
N GLY A 213 -2.52 -0.85 16.66
CA GLY A 213 -3.09 0.33 16.00
C GLY A 213 -4.54 0.61 16.41
N MET A 214 -5.39 -0.42 16.47
CA MET A 214 -6.78 -0.30 16.94
C MET A 214 -6.85 0.15 18.40
N MET A 215 -6.01 -0.42 19.26
CA MET A 215 -5.93 -0.08 20.65
C MET A 215 -5.54 1.41 20.84
N MET A 216 -4.52 1.86 20.15
CA MET A 216 -4.08 3.27 20.24
C MET A 216 -5.14 4.20 19.65
N GLY A 217 -5.76 3.85 18.53
CA GLY A 217 -6.88 4.59 17.96
C GLY A 217 -8.05 4.72 18.93
N PHE A 218 -8.39 3.66 19.65
CA PHE A 218 -9.42 3.68 20.72
C PHE A 218 -9.06 4.65 21.85
N ILE A 219 -7.84 4.56 22.36
CA ILE A 219 -7.38 5.38 23.49
C ILE A 219 -7.40 6.87 23.11
N LEU A 220 -6.82 7.23 21.98
CA LEU A 220 -6.67 8.62 21.56
C LEU A 220 -8.00 9.28 21.19
N SER A 221 -8.90 8.53 20.59
CA SER A 221 -10.20 9.03 20.13
C SER A 221 -11.34 8.87 21.14
N ARG A 222 -11.05 8.25 22.28
CA ARG A 222 -12.06 7.90 23.30
C ARG A 222 -13.21 7.06 22.73
N GLY A 223 -12.88 6.07 21.92
CA GLY A 223 -13.84 5.10 21.37
C GLY A 223 -14.51 5.51 20.06
N ASN A 224 -14.01 6.51 19.35
CA ASN A 224 -14.55 6.82 18.02
C ASN A 224 -14.23 5.71 17.02
N LEU A 225 -15.25 5.12 16.40
CA LEU A 225 -15.12 3.97 15.51
C LEU A 225 -14.21 4.23 14.30
N PHE A 226 -14.26 5.44 13.72
CA PHE A 226 -13.40 5.81 12.60
C PHE A 226 -11.91 5.68 12.98
N TRP A 227 -11.53 6.19 14.14
CA TRP A 227 -10.15 6.14 14.61
C TRP A 227 -9.72 4.77 15.10
N ILE A 228 -10.66 3.95 15.60
CA ILE A 228 -10.36 2.56 15.97
C ILE A 228 -9.98 1.78 14.72
N LEU A 229 -10.87 1.79 13.71
CA LEU A 229 -10.65 1.06 12.48
C LEU A 229 -9.51 1.70 11.65
N GLY A 230 -9.50 3.00 11.47
CA GLY A 230 -8.41 3.71 10.79
C GLY A 230 -7.06 3.51 11.48
N GLY A 231 -7.05 3.50 12.82
CA GLY A 231 -5.86 3.18 13.61
C GLY A 231 -5.32 1.77 13.33
N GLY A 232 -6.21 0.79 13.17
CA GLY A 232 -5.80 -0.55 12.75
C GLY A 232 -5.11 -0.56 11.39
N LEU A 233 -5.66 0.16 10.41
CA LEU A 233 -5.04 0.28 9.08
C LEU A 233 -3.69 1.01 9.15
N ALA A 234 -3.63 2.13 9.86
CA ALA A 234 -2.38 2.87 10.06
C ALA A 234 -1.32 2.03 10.78
N GLY A 235 -1.74 1.20 11.75
CA GLY A 235 -0.86 0.24 12.40
C GLY A 235 -0.28 -0.80 11.44
N LEU A 236 -1.10 -1.34 10.54
CA LEU A 236 -0.64 -2.27 9.50
C LEU A 236 0.34 -1.59 8.53
N VAL A 237 -0.01 -0.42 8.05
CA VAL A 237 0.84 0.35 7.11
C VAL A 237 2.17 0.72 7.76
N SER A 238 2.18 1.07 9.04
CA SER A 238 3.40 1.47 9.75
C SER A 238 4.45 0.36 9.87
N THR A 239 4.02 -0.89 9.84
CA THR A 239 4.91 -2.05 9.93
C THR A 239 5.17 -2.71 8.58
N SER A 240 4.49 -2.29 7.52
CA SER A 240 4.59 -2.92 6.20
C SER A 240 6.01 -3.02 5.66
N ALA A 241 6.85 -2.01 5.89
CA ALA A 241 8.22 -2.01 5.39
C ALA A 241 9.13 -3.06 6.02
N GLY A 242 8.76 -3.62 7.17
CA GLY A 242 9.61 -4.57 7.89
C GLY A 242 8.84 -5.68 8.61
N ASN A 243 7.59 -5.91 8.23
CA ASN A 243 6.74 -6.91 8.88
C ASN A 243 7.29 -8.34 8.78
N ASP A 244 8.12 -8.61 7.80
CA ASP A 244 8.89 -9.84 7.59
C ASP A 244 10.13 -9.96 8.49
N LEU A 245 10.63 -8.82 8.99
CA LEU A 245 11.87 -8.73 9.77
C LEU A 245 11.64 -8.47 11.25
N TYR A 246 10.51 -7.87 11.61
CA TYR A 246 10.27 -7.47 12.99
C TYR A 246 9.96 -8.64 13.91
N HIS A 247 10.48 -8.55 15.15
CA HIS A 247 9.97 -9.37 16.24
C HIS A 247 8.52 -8.95 16.56
N PRO A 248 7.61 -9.88 16.93
CA PRO A 248 6.21 -9.57 17.20
C PRO A 248 5.97 -8.42 18.17
N LEU A 249 6.76 -8.33 19.23
CA LEU A 249 6.67 -7.21 20.16
C LEU A 249 7.07 -5.87 19.52
N GLN A 250 8.05 -5.87 18.62
CA GLN A 250 8.44 -4.68 17.87
C GLN A 250 7.30 -4.23 16.94
N ALA A 251 6.69 -5.15 16.20
CA ALA A 251 5.56 -4.84 15.34
C ALA A 251 4.40 -4.20 16.11
N PHE A 252 4.07 -4.73 17.28
CA PHE A 252 3.07 -4.15 18.18
C PHE A 252 3.45 -2.75 18.65
N LEU A 253 4.67 -2.56 19.18
CA LEU A 253 5.10 -1.28 19.72
C LEU A 253 5.26 -0.20 18.63
N ILE A 254 5.76 -0.58 17.46
CA ILE A 254 5.85 0.34 16.30
C ILE A 254 4.45 0.81 15.92
N SER A 255 3.48 -0.10 15.80
CA SER A 255 2.12 0.27 15.43
C SER A 255 1.46 1.20 16.45
N VAL A 256 1.64 0.93 17.73
CA VAL A 256 1.15 1.79 18.82
C VAL A 256 1.76 3.20 18.73
N PHE A 257 3.08 3.28 18.58
CA PHE A 257 3.78 4.57 18.52
C PHE A 257 3.41 5.35 17.24
N VAL A 258 3.42 4.70 16.10
CA VAL A 258 3.14 5.37 14.82
C VAL A 258 1.68 5.82 14.75
N VAL A 259 0.72 5.05 15.25
CA VAL A 259 -0.67 5.50 15.27
C VAL A 259 -0.87 6.70 16.20
N TRP A 260 -0.14 6.76 17.33
CA TRP A 260 -0.12 7.98 18.14
C TRP A 260 0.40 9.18 17.35
N LEU A 261 1.49 9.00 16.59
CA LEU A 261 2.07 10.04 15.74
C LEU A 261 1.12 10.46 14.62
N VAL A 262 0.55 9.50 13.91
CA VAL A 262 -0.41 9.71 12.80
C VAL A 262 -1.62 10.49 13.28
N PHE A 263 -2.19 10.13 14.44
CA PHE A 263 -3.32 10.85 15.01
C PHE A 263 -2.98 12.32 15.28
N ARG A 264 -1.79 12.60 15.81
CA ARG A 264 -1.30 13.95 16.03
C ARG A 264 -1.01 14.70 14.75
N ALA A 265 -0.34 14.03 13.80
CA ALA A 265 0.01 14.58 12.50
C ALA A 265 -1.24 14.95 11.69
N HIS A 266 -2.25 14.07 11.65
CA HIS A 266 -3.52 14.34 10.96
C HIS A 266 -4.15 15.64 11.45
N HIS A 267 -4.35 15.79 12.74
CA HIS A 267 -4.95 17.00 13.31
C HIS A 267 -4.07 18.24 13.13
N TRP A 268 -2.74 18.08 13.17
CA TRP A 268 -1.81 19.18 12.93
C TRP A 268 -1.86 19.62 11.45
N ILE A 269 -1.84 18.69 10.51
CA ILE A 269 -1.90 18.95 9.06
C ILE A 269 -3.22 19.67 8.72
N GLU A 270 -4.36 19.14 9.16
CA GLU A 270 -5.67 19.75 8.91
C GLU A 270 -5.74 21.20 9.43
N ARG A 271 -5.25 21.46 10.65
CA ARG A 271 -5.24 22.80 11.25
C ARG A 271 -4.23 23.73 10.58
N ARG A 272 -3.02 23.25 10.32
CA ARG A 272 -1.92 24.06 9.79
C ARG A 272 -2.17 24.50 8.35
N PHE A 273 -2.67 23.60 7.52
CA PHE A 273 -2.91 23.85 6.10
C PHE A 273 -4.38 24.18 5.79
N ARG A 274 -5.26 24.14 6.77
CA ARG A 274 -6.71 24.37 6.61
C ARG A 274 -7.31 23.48 5.52
N ILE A 275 -6.92 22.24 5.52
CA ILE A 275 -7.45 21.20 4.62
C ILE A 275 -8.44 20.30 5.38
N ASP A 276 -9.17 19.50 4.64
CA ASP A 276 -10.11 18.52 5.18
C ASP A 276 -9.82 17.16 4.54
N ASP A 277 -9.04 16.36 5.23
CA ASP A 277 -8.71 14.99 4.82
C ASP A 277 -9.75 14.03 5.40
N ILE A 278 -10.75 13.67 4.59
CA ILE A 278 -11.90 12.88 5.03
C ILE A 278 -11.47 11.50 5.53
N THR A 279 -10.53 10.89 4.85
CA THR A 279 -10.10 9.51 5.09
C THR A 279 -8.83 9.38 5.89
N GLY A 280 -8.12 10.48 6.14
CA GLY A 280 -6.86 10.46 6.89
C GLY A 280 -5.66 9.96 6.07
N VAL A 281 -5.71 10.10 4.76
CA VAL A 281 -4.67 9.58 3.84
C VAL A 281 -3.36 10.35 3.93
N THR A 282 -3.41 11.63 4.32
CA THR A 282 -2.23 12.53 4.32
C THR A 282 -1.33 12.37 5.55
N ALA A 283 -1.77 11.67 6.56
CA ALA A 283 -1.02 11.43 7.79
C ALA A 283 -0.55 9.98 7.90
#